data_7d0227167761922f300e673ee3158530
#
_entry.id   7d0227167761922f300e673ee3158530
#
_cell.length_a   1.000
_cell.length_b   1.000
_cell.length_c   1.000
_cell.angle_alpha   90.00
_cell.angle_beta   90.00
_cell.angle_gamma   90.00
#
_symmetry.space_group_name_H-M   'P 1'
#
loop_
_entity.id
_entity.type
_entity.pdbx_description
1 polymer ?
#
loop_
_entity_poly.entity_id
_entity_poly.type
_entity_poly.pdbx_seq_one_letter_code
_entity_poly.pdbx_strand_id
1 'polypeptide(L)'
;KLGGDAQNICYIIPNEEVDLFLKDIADGHYDGKPAMYDELQTLENPALREYLKLDKSVDGMIVHRPDKTDASYPLKEWDVLTRIGDTPIDNQGMIKLDKDLRVSFAYLIQRVAKDGKVPMTLVRAGKTLKIELPVSPVHPTLVTDLHGGYPSYFIYGPLVFSTATWQLIAGIENNAGLLRALGMSARSL
;
A
#
# COMPACT_ATOMS: atom_id res chain seq x y z
N LYS A 1 1.70 -8.60 -18.77
CA LYS A 1 2.97 -8.38 -19.51
C LYS A 1 3.61 -7.13 -18.93
N LEU A 2 4.80 -7.25 -18.36
CA LEU A 2 5.60 -6.08 -18.00
C LEU A 2 5.98 -5.34 -19.27
N GLY A 3 5.77 -4.01 -19.28
CA GLY A 3 6.25 -3.16 -20.36
C GLY A 3 7.78 -3.09 -20.38
N GLY A 4 8.37 -2.72 -21.49
CA GLY A 4 9.80 -2.60 -21.66
C GLY A 4 10.50 -3.90 -22.06
N ASP A 5 11.78 -4.01 -21.76
CA ASP A 5 12.67 -5.05 -22.24
C ASP A 5 12.56 -6.40 -21.51
N ALA A 6 11.59 -6.56 -20.60
CA ALA A 6 11.38 -7.81 -19.88
C ALA A 6 10.80 -8.89 -20.79
N GLN A 7 11.64 -9.83 -21.21
CA GLN A 7 11.26 -11.01 -21.98
C GLN A 7 11.17 -12.23 -21.06
N ASN A 8 10.22 -13.13 -21.38
CA ASN A 8 10.04 -14.41 -20.66
C ASN A 8 9.60 -14.30 -19.19
N ILE A 9 9.03 -13.16 -18.75
CA ILE A 9 8.43 -13.01 -17.44
C ILE A 9 6.91 -12.97 -17.60
N CYS A 10 6.20 -13.88 -16.92
CA CYS A 10 4.75 -13.93 -16.85
C CYS A 10 4.31 -13.89 -15.40
N TYR A 11 3.21 -13.20 -15.12
CA TYR A 11 2.53 -13.22 -13.83
C TYR A 11 1.19 -13.91 -13.99
N ILE A 12 0.85 -14.68 -12.97
CA ILE A 12 -0.42 -15.39 -12.88
C ILE A 12 -1.13 -14.86 -11.64
N ILE A 13 -2.42 -14.60 -11.74
CA ILE A 13 -3.26 -14.35 -10.58
C ILE A 13 -3.55 -15.72 -9.94
N PRO A 14 -3.12 -15.97 -8.70
CA PRO A 14 -3.35 -17.25 -8.05
C PRO A 14 -4.83 -17.46 -7.72
N ASN A 15 -5.24 -18.72 -7.63
CA ASN A 15 -6.63 -19.08 -7.33
C ASN A 15 -7.12 -18.49 -6.01
N GLU A 16 -6.25 -18.35 -5.03
CA GLU A 16 -6.56 -17.78 -3.72
C GLU A 16 -7.02 -16.32 -3.80
N GLU A 17 -6.48 -15.55 -4.72
CA GLU A 17 -6.94 -14.17 -4.98
C GLU A 17 -8.30 -14.16 -5.68
N VAL A 18 -8.51 -15.09 -6.61
CA VAL A 18 -9.81 -15.27 -7.28
C VAL A 18 -10.88 -15.69 -6.28
N ASP A 19 -10.57 -16.63 -5.39
CA ASP A 19 -11.50 -17.08 -4.35
C ASP A 19 -11.88 -15.96 -3.38
N LEU A 20 -10.94 -15.09 -3.01
CA LEU A 20 -11.23 -13.94 -2.17
C LEU A 20 -12.15 -12.95 -2.87
N PHE A 21 -11.91 -12.68 -4.15
CA PHE A 21 -12.79 -11.83 -4.97
C PHE A 21 -14.21 -12.42 -5.09
N LEU A 22 -14.31 -13.72 -5.36
CA LEU A 22 -15.62 -14.38 -5.46
C LEU A 22 -16.39 -14.38 -4.15
N LYS A 23 -15.69 -14.46 -3.02
CA LYS A 23 -16.31 -14.33 -1.69
C LYS A 23 -16.78 -12.91 -1.42
N ASP A 24 -16.01 -11.91 -1.83
CA ASP A 24 -16.35 -10.50 -1.68
C ASP A 24 -17.66 -10.17 -2.44
N ILE A 25 -17.80 -10.63 -3.67
CA ILE A 25 -18.99 -10.36 -4.49
C ILE A 25 -20.16 -11.31 -4.25
N ALA A 26 -20.07 -12.26 -3.33
CA ALA A 26 -21.11 -13.29 -3.13
C ALA A 26 -22.46 -12.72 -2.67
N ASP A 27 -22.46 -11.58 -2.01
CA ASP A 27 -23.68 -10.85 -1.59
C ASP A 27 -24.22 -9.88 -2.66
N GLY A 28 -23.53 -9.82 -3.82
CA GLY A 28 -23.87 -8.92 -4.93
C GLY A 28 -23.25 -7.53 -4.83
N HIS A 29 -22.40 -7.29 -3.84
CA HIS A 29 -21.67 -6.05 -3.65
C HIS A 29 -20.16 -6.29 -3.71
N TYR A 30 -19.40 -5.35 -4.27
CA TYR A 30 -17.94 -5.37 -4.27
C TYR A 30 -17.40 -4.38 -3.24
N ASP A 31 -16.95 -4.89 -2.11
CA ASP A 31 -16.37 -4.07 -1.03
C ASP A 31 -14.93 -3.66 -1.31
N GLY A 32 -14.24 -4.43 -2.12
CA GLY A 32 -12.86 -4.18 -2.51
C GLY A 32 -11.81 -4.80 -1.60
N LYS A 33 -10.57 -4.78 -2.07
CA LYS A 33 -9.44 -5.39 -1.35
C LYS A 33 -8.88 -4.42 -0.32
N PRO A 34 -9.07 -4.66 0.99
CA PRO A 34 -8.50 -3.80 2.01
C PRO A 34 -6.96 -3.82 1.96
N ALA A 35 -6.36 -2.66 2.12
CA ALA A 35 -4.91 -2.47 2.15
C ALA A 35 -4.51 -1.52 3.28
N MET A 36 -3.24 -1.57 3.67
CA MET A 36 -2.58 -0.53 4.44
C MET A 36 -1.80 0.38 3.49
N TYR A 37 -1.72 1.67 3.83
CA TYR A 37 -1.10 2.69 2.98
C TYR A 37 0.14 3.34 3.62
N ASP A 38 0.60 2.76 4.72
CA ASP A 38 1.82 3.19 5.40
C ASP A 38 3.04 2.87 4.54
N GLU A 39 4.01 3.79 4.48
CA GLU A 39 5.28 3.52 3.82
C GLU A 39 6.18 2.69 4.73
N LEU A 40 6.59 1.55 4.22
CA LEU A 40 7.43 0.61 4.94
C LEU A 40 8.81 0.51 4.32
N GLN A 41 9.79 0.21 5.17
CA GLN A 41 11.17 -0.07 4.79
C GLN A 41 11.61 -1.43 5.35
N THR A 42 12.45 -2.14 4.59
CA THR A 42 13.06 -3.40 5.03
C THR A 42 14.01 -3.18 6.20
N LEU A 43 14.10 -4.18 7.08
CA LEU A 43 14.98 -4.16 8.26
C LEU A 43 16.31 -4.89 8.02
N GLU A 44 16.75 -4.97 6.78
CA GLU A 44 18.00 -5.66 6.42
C GLU A 44 19.27 -4.80 6.68
N ASN A 45 19.12 -3.47 6.75
CA ASN A 45 20.25 -2.57 6.94
C ASN A 45 20.79 -2.63 8.39
N PRO A 46 22.04 -3.11 8.63
CA PRO A 46 22.60 -3.21 9.97
C PRO A 46 22.71 -1.86 10.70
N ALA A 47 23.05 -0.79 9.97
CA ALA A 47 23.17 0.54 10.57
C ALA A 47 21.83 1.07 11.08
N LEU A 48 20.73 0.75 10.37
CA LEU A 48 19.38 1.11 10.80
C LEU A 48 18.97 0.31 12.05
N ARG A 49 19.29 -0.98 12.12
CA ARG A 49 19.06 -1.81 13.31
C ARG A 49 19.80 -1.29 14.52
N GLU A 50 21.06 -0.87 14.35
CA GLU A 50 21.89 -0.27 15.39
C GLU A 50 21.32 1.07 15.87
N TYR A 51 20.93 1.93 14.93
CA TYR A 51 20.28 3.21 15.22
C TYR A 51 19.03 3.04 16.09
N LEU A 52 18.19 2.07 15.76
CA LEU A 52 16.96 1.75 16.49
C LEU A 52 17.22 0.89 17.75
N LYS A 53 18.48 0.51 18.02
CA LYS A 53 18.88 -0.34 19.16
C LYS A 53 18.07 -1.63 19.26
N LEU A 54 17.81 -2.26 18.10
CA LEU A 54 17.02 -3.47 18.04
C LEU A 54 17.84 -4.71 18.43
N ASP A 55 17.21 -5.57 19.22
CA ASP A 55 17.76 -6.90 19.47
C ASP A 55 17.87 -7.70 18.16
N LYS A 56 18.84 -8.61 18.07
CA LYS A 56 19.07 -9.45 16.89
C LYS A 56 17.90 -10.37 16.57
N SER A 57 17.08 -10.69 17.55
CA SER A 57 15.90 -11.55 17.40
C SER A 57 14.66 -10.82 16.86
N VAL A 58 14.71 -9.48 16.73
CA VAL A 58 13.60 -8.70 16.19
C VAL A 58 13.69 -8.70 14.68
N ASP A 59 12.77 -9.37 14.02
CA ASP A 59 12.55 -9.31 12.57
C ASP A 59 11.26 -8.55 12.25
N GLY A 60 11.19 -7.97 11.04
CA GLY A 60 10.01 -7.24 10.60
C GLY A 60 10.27 -6.14 9.60
N MET A 61 9.29 -5.28 9.41
CA MET A 61 9.33 -4.10 8.57
C MET A 61 9.25 -2.83 9.41
N ILE A 62 10.00 -1.81 9.02
CA ILE A 62 9.99 -0.51 9.69
C ILE A 62 8.92 0.37 9.04
N VAL A 63 8.13 1.03 9.87
CA VAL A 63 7.26 2.12 9.44
C VAL A 63 8.11 3.36 9.21
N HIS A 64 8.35 3.68 7.93
CA HIS A 64 9.09 4.88 7.54
C HIS A 64 8.19 6.12 7.61
N ARG A 65 6.97 6.01 7.07
CA ARG A 65 5.97 7.08 7.15
C ARG A 65 4.58 6.47 7.38
N PRO A 66 3.93 6.76 8.51
CA PRO A 66 2.54 6.37 8.74
C PRO A 66 1.60 7.06 7.73
N ASP A 67 0.53 6.36 7.32
CA ASP A 67 -0.50 6.93 6.44
C ASP A 67 -1.15 8.18 7.04
N LYS A 68 -1.34 8.19 8.36
CA LYS A 68 -1.92 9.31 9.10
C LYS A 68 -1.02 9.75 10.23
N THR A 69 -0.95 11.07 10.41
CA THR A 69 -0.11 11.72 11.44
C THR A 69 -0.88 12.08 12.71
N ASP A 70 -2.20 11.86 12.74
CA ASP A 70 -3.00 12.14 13.92
C ASP A 70 -2.62 11.26 15.12
N ALA A 71 -2.87 11.75 16.33
CA ALA A 71 -2.48 11.07 17.57
C ALA A 71 -3.19 9.73 17.78
N SER A 72 -4.37 9.57 17.20
CA SER A 72 -5.20 8.35 17.34
C SER A 72 -4.74 7.23 16.40
N TYR A 73 -3.96 7.54 15.38
CA TYR A 73 -3.46 6.53 14.46
C TYR A 73 -2.46 5.59 15.15
N PRO A 74 -2.67 4.26 15.06
CA PRO A 74 -1.94 3.32 15.89
C PRO A 74 -0.45 3.18 15.55
N LEU A 75 -0.07 3.41 14.27
CA LEU A 75 1.33 3.35 13.83
C LEU A 75 2.02 4.70 14.01
N LYS A 76 3.32 4.63 14.30
CA LYS A 76 4.21 5.78 14.39
C LYS A 76 5.47 5.51 13.57
N GLU A 77 6.13 6.58 13.15
CA GLU A 77 7.44 6.47 12.53
C GLU A 77 8.42 5.68 13.42
N TRP A 78 9.20 4.81 12.82
CA TRP A 78 10.17 3.90 13.47
C TRP A 78 9.56 2.72 14.26
N ASP A 79 8.26 2.48 14.16
CA ASP A 79 7.70 1.22 14.62
C ASP A 79 8.24 0.06 13.77
N VAL A 80 8.48 -1.08 14.38
CA VAL A 80 8.86 -2.31 13.65
C VAL A 80 7.69 -3.28 13.69
N LEU A 81 7.05 -3.50 12.56
CA LEU A 81 5.97 -4.48 12.40
C LEU A 81 6.56 -5.88 12.38
N THR A 82 6.28 -6.67 13.39
CA THR A 82 6.87 -8.00 13.58
C THR A 82 5.90 -9.14 13.25
N ARG A 83 4.59 -8.90 13.35
CA ARG A 83 3.57 -9.93 13.06
C ARG A 83 2.30 -9.31 12.48
N ILE A 84 1.62 -10.09 11.64
CA ILE A 84 0.24 -9.86 11.21
C ILE A 84 -0.61 -11.04 11.70
N GLY A 85 -1.60 -10.75 12.55
CA GLY A 85 -2.24 -11.79 13.33
C GLY A 85 -1.19 -12.59 14.12
N ASP A 86 -1.20 -13.91 13.95
CA ASP A 86 -0.23 -14.82 14.55
C ASP A 86 0.98 -15.14 13.66
N THR A 87 1.02 -14.58 12.44
CA THR A 87 2.07 -14.88 11.47
C THR A 87 3.24 -13.90 11.59
N PRO A 88 4.49 -14.37 11.79
CA PRO A 88 5.66 -13.49 11.84
C PRO A 88 5.99 -12.92 10.46
N ILE A 89 6.48 -11.67 10.46
CA ILE A 89 6.96 -10.94 9.29
C ILE A 89 8.48 -10.92 9.36
N ASP A 90 9.17 -11.26 8.26
CA ASP A 90 10.62 -11.19 8.19
C ASP A 90 11.13 -9.79 7.78
N ASN A 91 12.45 -9.62 7.74
CA ASN A 91 13.11 -8.34 7.46
C ASN A 91 12.89 -7.81 6.03
N GLN A 92 12.32 -8.62 5.15
CA GLN A 92 11.95 -8.27 3.77
C GLN A 92 10.43 -8.07 3.61
N GLY A 93 9.66 -8.15 4.69
CA GLY A 93 8.21 -8.06 4.66
C GLY A 93 7.54 -9.32 4.12
N MET A 94 8.23 -10.45 4.20
CA MET A 94 7.68 -11.73 3.73
C MET A 94 7.19 -12.57 4.91
N ILE A 95 6.22 -13.40 4.63
CA ILE A 95 5.68 -14.43 5.53
C ILE A 95 5.82 -15.81 4.89
N LYS A 96 5.91 -16.84 5.71
CA LYS A 96 5.84 -18.23 5.24
C LYS A 96 4.41 -18.72 5.33
N LEU A 97 3.83 -19.08 4.18
CA LEU A 97 2.53 -19.76 4.13
C LEU A 97 2.69 -21.27 4.21
N ASP A 98 3.76 -21.82 3.63
CA ASP A 98 4.11 -23.24 3.63
C ASP A 98 5.64 -23.38 3.64
N LYS A 99 6.14 -24.62 3.63
CA LYS A 99 7.59 -24.93 3.70
C LYS A 99 8.38 -24.20 2.62
N ASP A 100 7.84 -24.12 1.41
CA ASP A 100 8.52 -23.58 0.23
C ASP A 100 7.88 -22.31 -0.32
N LEU A 101 6.78 -21.82 0.30
CA LEU A 101 6.06 -20.65 -0.18
C LEU A 101 6.22 -19.45 0.77
N ARG A 102 6.93 -18.45 0.27
CA ARG A 102 7.04 -17.12 0.89
C ARG A 102 6.29 -16.10 0.06
N VAL A 103 5.48 -15.28 0.69
CA VAL A 103 4.73 -14.19 0.06
C VAL A 103 4.82 -12.93 0.88
N SER A 104 4.49 -11.78 0.30
CA SER A 104 4.38 -10.53 1.05
C SER A 104 3.34 -10.66 2.16
N PHE A 105 3.62 -10.10 3.34
CA PHE A 105 2.66 -10.10 4.46
C PHE A 105 1.36 -9.37 4.09
N ALA A 106 1.40 -8.45 3.13
CA ALA A 106 0.22 -7.74 2.62
C ALA A 106 -0.86 -8.70 2.08
N TYR A 107 -0.46 -9.91 1.64
CA TYR A 107 -1.39 -10.97 1.24
C TYR A 107 -2.35 -11.37 2.38
N LEU A 108 -1.90 -11.31 3.63
CA LEU A 108 -2.75 -11.66 4.77
C LEU A 108 -3.72 -10.56 5.17
N ILE A 109 -3.51 -9.31 4.76
CA ILE A 109 -4.36 -8.18 5.17
C ILE A 109 -5.83 -8.50 4.88
N GLN A 110 -6.16 -8.84 3.64
CA GLN A 110 -7.52 -9.17 3.24
C GLN A 110 -8.09 -10.40 3.97
N ARG A 111 -7.21 -11.36 4.34
CA ARG A 111 -7.64 -12.62 4.99
C ARG A 111 -7.91 -12.49 6.48
N VAL A 112 -7.17 -11.59 7.16
CA VAL A 112 -7.28 -11.42 8.62
C VAL A 112 -8.03 -10.15 9.01
N ALA A 113 -8.32 -9.27 8.06
CA ALA A 113 -9.10 -8.06 8.30
C ALA A 113 -10.51 -8.42 8.81
N LYS A 114 -10.92 -7.74 9.88
CA LYS A 114 -12.29 -7.80 10.42
C LYS A 114 -12.72 -6.38 10.75
N ASP A 115 -13.91 -6.01 10.31
CA ASP A 115 -14.50 -4.69 10.57
C ASP A 115 -13.54 -3.54 10.20
N GLY A 116 -12.84 -3.67 9.07
CA GLY A 116 -11.89 -2.67 8.58
C GLY A 116 -10.60 -2.55 9.42
N LYS A 117 -10.25 -3.56 10.20
CA LYS A 117 -9.05 -3.58 11.05
C LYS A 117 -8.28 -4.87 10.91
N VAL A 118 -6.97 -4.78 11.10
CA VAL A 118 -6.04 -5.93 11.09
C VAL A 118 -5.26 -5.95 12.39
N PRO A 119 -5.27 -7.08 13.13
CA PRO A 119 -4.44 -7.24 14.31
C PRO A 119 -2.97 -7.33 13.93
N MET A 120 -2.15 -6.46 14.48
CA MET A 120 -0.71 -6.43 14.26
C MET A 120 0.06 -6.36 15.57
N THR A 121 1.26 -6.94 15.55
CA THR A 121 2.22 -6.80 16.64
C THR A 121 3.41 -6.00 16.12
N LEU A 122 3.85 -5.04 16.91
CA LEU A 122 4.98 -4.18 16.61
C LEU A 122 5.92 -4.03 17.81
N VAL A 123 7.14 -3.57 17.54
CA VAL A 123 8.09 -3.10 18.55
C VAL A 123 8.24 -1.59 18.42
N ARG A 124 8.02 -0.87 19.50
CA ARG A 124 8.17 0.58 19.61
C ARG A 124 9.08 0.90 20.79
N ALA A 125 10.20 1.55 20.55
CA ALA A 125 11.19 1.88 21.60
C ALA A 125 11.53 0.66 22.51
N GLY A 126 11.74 -0.50 21.90
CA GLY A 126 12.08 -1.75 22.60
C GLY A 126 10.90 -2.46 23.29
N LYS A 127 9.68 -1.93 23.21
CA LYS A 127 8.49 -2.54 23.81
C LYS A 127 7.62 -3.17 22.73
N THR A 128 7.17 -4.40 22.97
CA THR A 128 6.19 -5.08 22.13
C THR A 128 4.78 -4.55 22.41
N LEU A 129 4.08 -4.16 21.35
CA LEU A 129 2.70 -3.66 21.41
C LEU A 129 1.83 -4.45 20.45
N LYS A 130 0.58 -4.69 20.83
CA LYS A 130 -0.46 -5.20 19.93
C LYS A 130 -1.40 -4.08 19.58
N ILE A 131 -1.72 -3.94 18.31
CA ILE A 131 -2.58 -2.89 17.78
C ILE A 131 -3.63 -3.47 16.83
N GLU A 132 -4.71 -2.73 16.64
CA GLU A 132 -5.67 -2.93 15.57
C GLU A 132 -5.43 -1.84 14.53
N LEU A 133 -4.80 -2.21 13.40
CA LEU A 133 -4.50 -1.28 12.32
C LEU A 133 -5.72 -1.09 11.44
N PRO A 134 -6.25 0.14 11.26
CA PRO A 134 -7.31 0.39 10.30
C PRO A 134 -6.80 0.16 8.87
N VAL A 135 -7.59 -0.55 8.07
CA VAL A 135 -7.33 -0.83 6.66
C VAL A 135 -8.56 -0.46 5.84
N SER A 136 -8.36 -0.09 4.59
CA SER A 136 -9.43 0.35 3.71
C SER A 136 -9.20 -0.15 2.28
N PRO A 137 -10.23 -0.51 1.53
CA PRO A 137 -10.11 -0.77 0.10
C PRO A 137 -9.90 0.52 -0.71
N VAL A 138 -10.21 1.68 -0.12
CA VAL A 138 -10.11 2.99 -0.78
C VAL A 138 -9.10 3.85 -0.04
N HIS A 139 -8.11 4.33 -0.77
CA HIS A 139 -7.19 5.38 -0.30
C HIS A 139 -7.64 6.74 -0.85
N PRO A 140 -7.95 7.72 -0.01
CA PRO A 140 -8.27 9.06 -0.48
C PRO A 140 -7.07 9.65 -1.22
N THR A 141 -7.25 9.96 -2.49
CA THR A 141 -6.23 10.60 -3.32
C THR A 141 -6.52 12.10 -3.45
N LEU A 142 -5.47 12.93 -3.55
CA LEU A 142 -5.61 14.36 -3.82
C LEU A 142 -6.21 14.61 -5.20
N VAL A 143 -6.01 13.69 -6.12
CA VAL A 143 -6.49 13.75 -7.49
C VAL A 143 -7.62 12.75 -7.65
N THR A 144 -8.79 13.25 -8.02
CA THR A 144 -10.01 12.45 -8.15
C THR A 144 -9.91 11.51 -9.35
N ASP A 145 -10.24 10.22 -9.13
CA ASP A 145 -10.55 9.28 -10.21
C ASP A 145 -12.01 9.49 -10.67
N LEU A 146 -12.22 9.44 -11.97
CA LEU A 146 -13.56 9.64 -12.55
C LEU A 146 -14.44 8.38 -12.49
N HIS A 147 -13.85 7.20 -12.24
CA HIS A 147 -14.56 5.90 -12.21
C HIS A 147 -15.54 5.72 -13.41
N GLY A 148 -15.10 6.14 -14.60
CA GLY A 148 -15.91 6.11 -15.82
C GLY A 148 -16.87 7.28 -16.02
N GLY A 149 -16.96 8.21 -15.08
CA GLY A 149 -17.73 9.44 -15.19
C GLY A 149 -17.02 10.54 -16.01
N TYR A 150 -17.64 11.70 -16.08
CA TYR A 150 -17.09 12.88 -16.74
C TYR A 150 -16.56 13.87 -15.70
N PRO A 151 -15.45 14.61 -16.01
CA PRO A 151 -14.96 15.66 -15.13
C PRO A 151 -15.95 16.83 -15.10
N SER A 152 -16.04 17.48 -13.94
CA SER A 152 -16.71 18.78 -13.86
C SER A 152 -15.92 19.83 -14.64
N TYR A 153 -16.60 20.72 -15.33
CA TYR A 153 -15.96 21.81 -16.06
C TYR A 153 -16.84 23.06 -16.04
N PHE A 154 -16.23 24.20 -16.29
CA PHE A 154 -16.92 25.44 -16.59
C PHE A 154 -16.25 26.15 -17.77
N ILE A 155 -17.04 26.97 -18.47
CA ILE A 155 -16.58 27.73 -19.64
C ILE A 155 -16.60 29.22 -19.30
N TYR A 156 -15.49 29.87 -19.60
CA TYR A 156 -15.40 31.33 -19.50
C TYR A 156 -14.79 31.90 -20.79
N GLY A 157 -15.61 32.57 -21.60
CA GLY A 157 -15.21 33.01 -22.93
C GLY A 157 -14.75 31.83 -23.81
N PRO A 158 -13.56 31.89 -24.40
CA PRO A 158 -13.02 30.77 -25.20
C PRO A 158 -12.31 29.69 -24.36
N LEU A 159 -12.27 29.81 -23.04
CA LEU A 159 -11.52 28.94 -22.16
C LEU A 159 -12.43 27.92 -21.48
N VAL A 160 -11.95 26.68 -21.37
CA VAL A 160 -12.59 25.60 -20.60
C VAL A 160 -11.69 25.27 -19.42
N PHE A 161 -12.26 25.29 -18.23
CA PHE A 161 -11.58 24.94 -16.99
C PHE A 161 -12.16 23.66 -16.44
N SER A 162 -11.30 22.73 -16.02
CA SER A 162 -11.66 21.49 -15.37
C SER A 162 -10.69 21.17 -14.24
N THR A 163 -11.14 20.39 -13.26
CA THR A 163 -10.23 19.85 -12.26
C THR A 163 -9.28 18.85 -12.90
N ALA A 164 -8.02 18.80 -12.43
CA ALA A 164 -7.13 17.72 -12.79
C ALA A 164 -7.67 16.40 -12.25
N THR A 165 -7.73 15.38 -13.09
CA THR A 165 -8.21 14.06 -12.74
C THR A 165 -7.09 13.04 -12.92
N TRP A 166 -7.21 11.86 -12.29
CA TRP A 166 -6.24 10.79 -12.46
C TRP A 166 -6.07 10.40 -13.93
N GLN A 167 -7.15 10.37 -14.70
CA GLN A 167 -7.11 10.08 -16.14
C GLN A 167 -6.28 11.09 -16.94
N LEU A 168 -6.35 12.37 -16.57
CA LEU A 168 -5.49 13.40 -17.17
C LEU A 168 -4.02 13.15 -16.82
N ILE A 169 -3.73 12.88 -15.55
CA ILE A 169 -2.35 12.65 -15.08
C ILE A 169 -1.78 11.41 -15.74
N ALA A 170 -2.50 10.28 -15.76
CA ALA A 170 -2.07 9.06 -16.44
C ALA A 170 -1.83 9.25 -17.94
N GLY A 171 -2.61 10.10 -18.60
CA GLY A 171 -2.38 10.48 -20.00
C GLY A 171 -1.11 11.32 -20.21
N ILE A 172 -0.72 12.11 -19.23
CA ILE A 172 0.47 12.98 -19.26
C ILE A 172 1.74 12.24 -18.83
N GLU A 173 1.65 11.28 -17.91
CA GLU A 173 2.78 10.58 -17.30
C GLU A 173 3.73 9.96 -18.34
N ASN A 174 3.17 9.44 -19.43
CA ASN A 174 3.95 8.90 -20.54
C ASN A 174 4.53 9.96 -21.50
N ASN A 175 4.29 11.25 -21.23
CA ASN A 175 4.76 12.36 -22.05
C ASN A 175 5.71 13.28 -21.28
N ALA A 176 7.00 12.89 -21.22
CA ALA A 176 8.03 13.64 -20.50
C ALA A 176 8.15 15.11 -20.94
N GLY A 177 7.82 15.43 -22.20
CA GLY A 177 7.81 16.82 -22.69
C GLY A 177 6.68 17.65 -22.07
N LEU A 178 5.51 17.06 -21.97
CA LEU A 178 4.33 17.73 -21.38
C LEU A 178 4.48 17.90 -19.86
N LEU A 179 5.03 16.89 -19.15
CA LEU A 179 5.35 16.99 -17.72
C LEU A 179 6.30 18.14 -17.43
N ARG A 180 7.36 18.30 -18.24
CA ARG A 180 8.30 19.42 -18.11
C ARG A 180 7.64 20.76 -18.39
N ALA A 181 6.80 20.85 -19.41
CA ALA A 181 6.06 22.06 -19.74
C ALA A 181 5.10 22.50 -18.63
N LEU A 182 4.55 21.55 -17.87
CA LEU A 182 3.69 21.80 -16.71
C LEU A 182 4.48 22.02 -15.41
N GLY A 183 5.82 21.99 -15.44
CA GLY A 183 6.66 22.12 -14.24
C GLY A 183 6.58 20.93 -13.30
N MET A 184 6.05 19.80 -13.76
CA MET A 184 5.90 18.56 -12.99
C MET A 184 7.09 17.63 -13.24
N SER A 185 7.50 16.89 -12.23
CA SER A 185 8.45 15.80 -12.39
C SER A 185 7.73 14.46 -12.20
N ALA A 186 8.22 13.41 -12.85
CA ALA A 186 7.71 12.06 -12.69
C ALA A 186 7.80 11.52 -11.23
N ARG A 187 8.51 12.24 -10.35
CA ARG A 187 8.62 11.93 -8.90
C ARG A 187 7.60 12.68 -8.05
N SER A 188 6.85 13.59 -8.65
CA SER A 188 5.87 14.43 -7.94
C SER A 188 4.43 13.94 -8.15
N LEU A 189 4.27 12.85 -8.85
CA LEU A 189 3.01 12.13 -9.09
C LEU A 189 3.05 10.79 -8.36
#